data_ecda423d0eabedef7edf10ffac24d1ea
#
_entry.id   ecda423d0eabedef7edf10ffac24d1ea
#
_cell.length_a   1.000
_cell.length_b   1.000
_cell.length_c   1.000
_cell.angle_alpha   90.00
_cell.angle_beta   90.00
_cell.angle_gamma   90.00
#
_symmetry.space_group_name_H-M   'P 1'
#
loop_
_entity.id
_entity.type
_entity.pdbx_description
1 polymer ?
#
loop_
_entity_poly.entity_id
_entity_poly.type
_entity_poly.pdbx_seq_one_letter_code
_entity_poly.pdbx_strand_id
1 'polypeptide(L)'
;MQLWTPKQQLQNGKFTIQKVLGGGGFGITYSAVDKNTNNIVAIKTLNPIHQSKVDFEQQQIKFVQEAFRLRQCSHPHIVKVHEVINENGLWGMVMEYVQGEDLAVYINQRGKLSEAEALKYINQVGTALEYIHQQGMLHRDVKPNNIVLRQSQQEAVLIDFGLAREFNLNQTGSMTNMMTEGYAPIEQYERRGKFGAYTDVYALAATLYTLLTGEAPLPSRFRITGIPLPSPKQRNSDISDRVNHGIIKGMELEPHQRTQTVREWLELVIPSQVKFSTPQNQSSKNPPLKPSQIFTTPKQQPSQASQKNIPGKIQTPKFKFEYAKIDKNLKITKYLGEAEFLKEDLGNGVTLDMVSIPGGSFIMGAPQDEEKSRGWERPQHQVNIQSFFMGKYQVTQEQYQAITGKNPSRFKGKKRPVETVSWYNAVEFCEQLSKLTGKKYRLPSEAEWEYACRAGTTTPFHFGETITIDLANYDGYYRYGAAPKGVNRKQTTDVGTFPANPFDLYDMHGNVYEWCLDDYHDNYQGATTDGSAWFNDNKNLSQKNGGAVLRGGSWDSYPVSCRSASRNYYYSRVGFLNGIGFRVVCAVGRT
;
A
#
# COMPACT_ATOMS: atom_id res chain seq x y z
N MET A 1 14.77 11.42 16.55
CA MET A 1 15.08 12.66 15.80
C MET A 1 13.87 13.58 15.82
N GLN A 2 14.08 14.86 16.02
CA GLN A 2 12.99 15.85 16.09
C GLN A 2 12.85 16.57 14.74
N LEU A 3 11.62 17.04 14.45
CA LEU A 3 11.35 18.00 13.37
C LEU A 3 12.19 19.25 13.60
N TRP A 4 12.79 19.79 12.55
CA TRP A 4 13.46 21.08 12.66
C TRP A 4 12.45 22.20 12.85
N THR A 5 12.76 23.12 13.74
CA THR A 5 11.85 24.19 14.13
C THR A 5 12.36 25.55 13.64
N PRO A 6 11.49 26.56 13.46
CA PRO A 6 11.90 27.93 13.15
C PRO A 6 12.96 28.44 14.12
N LYS A 7 13.96 29.15 13.58
CA LYS A 7 15.16 29.66 14.27
C LYS A 7 16.20 28.61 14.65
N GLN A 8 15.95 27.31 14.44
CA GLN A 8 16.95 26.26 14.63
C GLN A 8 18.11 26.48 13.65
N GLN A 9 19.32 26.34 14.18
CA GLN A 9 20.56 26.41 13.38
C GLN A 9 21.01 24.99 13.05
N LEU A 10 21.39 24.77 11.79
CA LEU A 10 21.92 23.51 11.27
C LEU A 10 23.35 23.71 10.78
N GLN A 11 24.14 22.62 10.74
CA GLN A 11 25.52 22.62 10.24
C GLN A 11 26.36 23.70 10.89
N ASN A 12 26.42 23.70 12.23
CA ASN A 12 27.15 24.67 13.03
C ASN A 12 26.77 26.15 12.72
N GLY A 13 25.49 26.37 12.45
CA GLY A 13 24.93 27.67 12.21
C GLY A 13 25.00 28.15 10.75
N LYS A 14 25.45 27.32 9.81
CA LYS A 14 25.45 27.66 8.37
C LYS A 14 24.03 27.94 7.87
N PHE A 15 23.04 27.10 8.25
CA PHE A 15 21.66 27.29 7.87
C PHE A 15 20.82 27.65 9.07
N THR A 16 19.93 28.63 8.93
CA THR A 16 18.92 28.97 9.95
C THR A 16 17.53 28.73 9.39
N ILE A 17 16.79 27.78 9.96
CA ILE A 17 15.41 27.46 9.53
C ILE A 17 14.51 28.68 9.76
N GLN A 18 13.73 29.03 8.72
CA GLN A 18 12.74 30.09 8.80
C GLN A 18 11.34 29.54 9.06
N LYS A 19 10.86 28.65 8.19
CA LYS A 19 9.52 28.05 8.28
C LYS A 19 9.45 26.72 7.54
N VAL A 20 8.42 25.93 7.80
CA VAL A 20 8.02 24.80 6.97
C VAL A 20 7.33 25.33 5.71
N LEU A 21 7.79 24.90 4.53
CA LEU A 21 7.17 25.22 3.24
C LEU A 21 6.07 24.23 2.88
N GLY A 22 6.27 22.95 3.21
CA GLY A 22 5.31 21.89 2.96
C GLY A 22 5.75 20.61 3.68
N GLY A 23 4.79 19.74 3.97
CA GLY A 23 5.03 18.45 4.60
C GLY A 23 4.01 17.43 4.13
N GLY A 24 4.46 16.20 3.92
CA GLY A 24 3.62 15.09 3.49
C GLY A 24 4.14 13.77 4.03
N GLY A 25 3.53 12.67 3.60
CA GLY A 25 3.92 11.33 4.03
C GLY A 25 5.37 10.95 3.71
N PHE A 26 6.01 11.61 2.74
CA PHE A 26 7.37 11.28 2.30
C PHE A 26 8.45 12.17 2.88
N GLY A 27 8.15 13.43 3.13
CA GLY A 27 9.18 14.36 3.56
C GLY A 27 8.61 15.69 3.98
N ILE A 28 9.51 16.52 4.51
CA ILE A 28 9.22 17.87 4.94
C ILE A 28 10.22 18.80 4.25
N THR A 29 9.71 19.89 3.71
CA THR A 29 10.52 20.93 3.07
C THR A 29 10.46 22.19 3.93
N TYR A 30 11.64 22.73 4.24
CA TYR A 30 11.84 23.92 5.04
C TYR A 30 12.42 25.04 4.17
N SER A 31 12.10 26.30 4.47
CA SER A 31 12.93 27.43 4.04
C SER A 31 13.97 27.72 5.11
N ALA A 32 15.19 28.02 4.69
CA ALA A 32 16.28 28.39 5.57
C ALA A 32 17.11 29.52 4.95
N VAL A 33 17.79 30.30 5.78
CA VAL A 33 18.81 31.26 5.32
C VAL A 33 20.17 30.59 5.38
N ASP A 34 20.89 30.57 4.27
CA ASP A 34 22.32 30.24 4.21
C ASP A 34 23.12 31.47 4.63
N LYS A 35 23.75 31.40 5.79
CA LYS A 35 24.53 32.54 6.34
C LYS A 35 25.77 32.92 5.50
N ASN A 36 26.30 31.96 4.73
CA ASN A 36 27.49 32.25 3.89
C ASN A 36 27.14 33.08 2.68
N THR A 37 25.94 32.88 2.12
CA THR A 37 25.52 33.58 0.89
C THR A 37 24.44 34.63 1.16
N ASN A 38 23.85 34.61 2.35
CA ASN A 38 22.67 35.37 2.77
C ASN A 38 21.44 35.11 1.89
N ASN A 39 21.41 34.00 1.15
CA ASN A 39 20.30 33.60 0.31
C ASN A 39 19.33 32.70 1.06
N ILE A 40 18.07 32.73 0.64
CA ILE A 40 17.06 31.74 1.08
C ILE A 40 17.28 30.47 0.26
N VAL A 41 17.32 29.33 0.95
CA VAL A 41 17.37 27.97 0.36
C VAL A 41 16.19 27.16 0.82
N ALA A 42 15.82 26.13 0.05
CA ALA A 42 14.88 25.10 0.47
C ALA A 42 15.66 23.88 0.96
N ILE A 43 15.26 23.29 2.08
CA ILE A 43 15.89 22.08 2.61
C ILE A 43 14.81 21.01 2.74
N LYS A 44 14.91 19.92 1.96
CA LYS A 44 13.99 18.78 2.01
C LYS A 44 14.60 17.64 2.80
N THR A 45 13.82 17.05 3.72
CA THR A 45 14.20 15.86 4.49
C THR A 45 13.17 14.77 4.30
N LEU A 46 13.52 13.52 4.60
CA LEU A 46 12.51 12.50 4.85
C LEU A 46 11.70 12.86 6.10
N ASN A 47 10.44 12.41 6.15
CA ASN A 47 9.60 12.70 7.30
C ASN A 47 10.09 11.94 8.55
N PRO A 48 10.54 12.65 9.60
CA PRO A 48 11.09 12.01 10.80
C PRO A 48 10.07 11.17 11.59
N ILE A 49 8.79 11.33 11.37
CA ILE A 49 7.74 10.48 11.98
C ILE A 49 7.92 9.00 11.58
N HIS A 50 8.63 8.73 10.48
CA HIS A 50 8.93 7.38 10.02
C HIS A 50 10.24 6.79 10.58
N GLN A 51 10.93 7.47 11.48
CA GLN A 51 12.23 7.03 12.03
C GLN A 51 12.17 5.74 12.83
N SER A 52 11.02 5.39 13.39
CA SER A 52 10.83 4.12 14.07
C SER A 52 10.63 2.93 13.12
N LYS A 53 10.61 3.17 11.79
CA LYS A 53 10.52 2.11 10.80
C LYS A 53 11.89 1.49 10.58
N VAL A 54 11.94 0.17 10.57
CA VAL A 54 13.16 -0.66 10.35
C VAL A 54 13.95 -0.25 9.09
N ASP A 55 13.28 0.36 8.11
CA ASP A 55 13.86 0.73 6.82
C ASP A 55 14.24 2.21 6.69
N PHE A 56 14.11 3.01 7.76
CA PHE A 56 14.36 4.45 7.66
C PHE A 56 15.80 4.77 7.24
N GLU A 57 16.78 4.02 7.75
CA GLU A 57 18.18 4.19 7.36
C GLU A 57 18.39 3.87 5.88
N GLN A 58 17.80 2.80 5.37
CA GLN A 58 17.87 2.47 3.94
C GLN A 58 17.18 3.53 3.08
N GLN A 59 16.06 4.09 3.56
CA GLN A 59 15.40 5.21 2.90
C GLN A 59 16.28 6.45 2.86
N GLN A 60 16.99 6.76 3.95
CA GLN A 60 17.94 7.88 3.97
C GLN A 60 19.09 7.66 2.99
N ILE A 61 19.66 6.45 2.92
CA ILE A 61 20.74 6.12 1.97
C ILE A 61 20.28 6.40 0.53
N LYS A 62 19.12 5.90 0.15
CA LYS A 62 18.55 6.12 -1.19
C LYS A 62 18.25 7.60 -1.45
N PHE A 63 17.65 8.29 -0.48
CA PHE A 63 17.39 9.72 -0.56
C PHE A 63 18.69 10.52 -0.84
N VAL A 64 19.77 10.18 -0.15
CA VAL A 64 21.08 10.77 -0.37
C VAL A 64 21.65 10.45 -1.76
N GLN A 65 21.54 9.19 -2.19
CA GLN A 65 22.00 8.78 -3.53
C GLN A 65 21.28 9.56 -4.64
N GLU A 66 19.98 9.71 -4.52
CA GLU A 66 19.18 10.45 -5.48
C GLU A 66 19.47 11.97 -5.43
N ALA A 67 19.63 12.53 -4.23
CA ALA A 67 20.04 13.92 -4.07
C ALA A 67 21.39 14.20 -4.76
N PHE A 68 22.34 13.25 -4.71
CA PHE A 68 23.62 13.37 -5.43
C PHE A 68 23.43 13.27 -6.95
N ARG A 69 22.53 12.43 -7.47
CA ARG A 69 22.20 12.39 -8.90
C ARG A 69 21.59 13.70 -9.37
N LEU A 70 20.62 14.23 -8.62
CA LEU A 70 19.99 15.52 -8.92
C LEU A 70 20.97 16.70 -8.85
N ARG A 71 21.94 16.65 -7.95
CA ARG A 71 23.00 17.68 -7.86
C ARG A 71 23.83 17.77 -9.14
N GLN A 72 23.96 16.69 -9.90
CA GLN A 72 24.66 16.66 -11.19
C GLN A 72 23.81 17.22 -12.33
N CYS A 73 22.50 17.36 -12.14
CA CYS A 73 21.60 17.93 -13.12
C CYS A 73 21.76 19.45 -13.21
N SER A 74 21.90 19.96 -14.42
CA SER A 74 21.94 21.40 -14.71
C SER A 74 20.98 21.70 -15.85
N HIS A 75 19.77 22.18 -15.52
CA HIS A 75 18.75 22.52 -16.49
C HIS A 75 17.90 23.68 -15.96
N PRO A 76 17.53 24.70 -16.77
CA PRO A 76 16.83 25.90 -16.30
C PRO A 76 15.48 25.62 -15.66
N HIS A 77 14.81 24.53 -16.09
CA HIS A 77 13.49 24.10 -15.62
C HIS A 77 13.53 22.95 -14.61
N ILE A 78 14.69 22.71 -13.97
CA ILE A 78 14.85 21.76 -12.86
C ILE A 78 15.40 22.53 -11.66
N VAL A 79 14.84 22.31 -10.47
CA VAL A 79 15.35 22.90 -9.24
C VAL A 79 16.81 22.49 -9.01
N LYS A 80 17.68 23.47 -8.74
CA LYS A 80 19.10 23.21 -8.52
C LYS A 80 19.36 22.69 -7.12
N VAL A 81 20.00 21.54 -7.01
CA VAL A 81 20.49 21.00 -5.73
C VAL A 81 21.90 21.54 -5.45
N HIS A 82 22.08 22.18 -4.29
CA HIS A 82 23.35 22.76 -3.88
C HIS A 82 24.23 21.76 -3.13
N GLU A 83 23.69 21.16 -2.08
CA GLU A 83 24.44 20.21 -1.25
C GLU A 83 23.48 19.27 -0.50
N VAL A 84 24.10 18.26 0.14
CA VAL A 84 23.41 17.33 1.03
C VAL A 84 24.03 17.47 2.40
N ILE A 85 23.21 17.60 3.44
CA ILE A 85 23.63 17.79 4.83
C ILE A 85 23.14 16.65 5.70
N ASN A 86 23.83 16.40 6.81
CA ASN A 86 23.36 15.50 7.86
C ASN A 86 23.32 16.26 9.18
N GLU A 87 22.18 16.36 9.80
CA GLU A 87 21.99 16.98 11.10
C GLU A 87 21.42 15.97 12.09
N ASN A 88 22.24 15.55 13.04
CA ASN A 88 21.88 14.55 14.07
C ASN A 88 21.28 13.25 13.49
N GLY A 89 21.86 12.76 12.39
CA GLY A 89 21.42 11.53 11.71
C GLY A 89 20.25 11.71 10.74
N LEU A 90 19.67 12.91 10.61
CA LEU A 90 18.67 13.22 9.60
C LEU A 90 19.35 13.90 8.39
N TRP A 91 19.23 13.26 7.22
CA TRP A 91 19.74 13.80 5.98
C TRP A 91 18.79 14.82 5.37
N GLY A 92 19.36 15.92 4.87
CA GLY A 92 18.64 16.99 4.18
C GLY A 92 19.28 17.32 2.83
N MET A 93 18.46 17.53 1.82
CA MET A 93 18.85 18.03 0.50
C MET A 93 18.64 19.53 0.47
N VAL A 94 19.73 20.29 0.38
CA VAL A 94 19.70 21.75 0.25
C VAL A 94 19.61 22.11 -1.22
N MET A 95 18.58 22.88 -1.58
CA MET A 95 18.30 23.23 -2.97
C MET A 95 17.90 24.70 -3.10
N GLU A 96 17.89 25.18 -4.32
CA GLU A 96 17.39 26.50 -4.67
C GLU A 96 16.00 26.71 -4.09
N TYR A 97 15.76 27.85 -3.46
CA TYR A 97 14.42 28.32 -3.14
C TYR A 97 13.85 29.04 -4.36
N VAL A 98 12.96 28.37 -5.11
CA VAL A 98 12.30 28.97 -6.26
C VAL A 98 11.24 29.94 -5.76
N GLN A 99 11.51 31.25 -5.89
CA GLN A 99 10.55 32.27 -5.50
C GLN A 99 9.42 32.36 -6.53
N GLY A 100 8.20 31.98 -6.12
CA GLY A 100 7.02 31.94 -6.97
C GLY A 100 5.90 31.11 -6.34
N GLU A 101 4.84 30.89 -7.09
CA GLU A 101 3.73 30.02 -6.71
C GLU A 101 3.69 28.76 -7.59
N ASP A 102 3.20 27.67 -7.04
CA ASP A 102 3.01 26.46 -7.84
C ASP A 102 1.82 26.59 -8.80
N LEU A 103 1.83 25.79 -9.87
CA LEU A 103 0.79 25.86 -10.90
C LEU A 103 -0.61 25.51 -10.36
N ALA A 104 -0.73 24.73 -9.29
CA ALA A 104 -2.04 24.44 -8.69
C ALA A 104 -2.62 25.68 -8.01
N VAL A 105 -1.80 26.41 -7.25
CA VAL A 105 -2.21 27.69 -6.66
C VAL A 105 -2.53 28.70 -7.76
N TYR A 106 -1.69 28.75 -8.79
CA TYR A 106 -1.84 29.68 -9.92
C TYR A 106 -3.19 29.49 -10.64
N ILE A 107 -3.57 28.24 -11.00
CA ILE A 107 -4.86 27.96 -11.64
C ILE A 107 -6.05 28.11 -10.71
N ASN A 108 -5.89 27.81 -9.41
CA ASN A 108 -6.98 28.01 -8.44
C ASN A 108 -7.35 29.50 -8.28
N GLN A 109 -6.39 30.41 -8.42
CA GLN A 109 -6.61 31.84 -8.30
C GLN A 109 -7.12 32.48 -9.60
N ARG A 110 -6.66 32.00 -10.78
CA ARG A 110 -6.90 32.62 -12.09
C ARG A 110 -7.83 31.84 -12.99
N GLY A 111 -8.19 30.61 -12.62
CA GLY A 111 -8.93 29.68 -13.45
C GLY A 111 -8.06 28.94 -14.47
N LYS A 112 -8.70 28.29 -15.43
CA LYS A 112 -8.04 27.57 -16.52
C LYS A 112 -7.16 28.49 -17.36
N LEU A 113 -6.03 27.96 -17.85
CA LEU A 113 -5.09 28.70 -18.71
C LEU A 113 -5.54 28.68 -20.18
N SER A 114 -5.05 29.65 -20.96
CA SER A 114 -5.11 29.56 -22.40
C SER A 114 -4.24 28.42 -22.92
N GLU A 115 -4.57 27.85 -24.08
CA GLU A 115 -3.79 26.76 -24.67
C GLU A 115 -2.32 27.18 -24.90
N ALA A 116 -2.10 28.39 -25.38
CA ALA A 116 -0.74 28.88 -25.62
C ALA A 116 0.10 28.99 -24.34
N GLU A 117 -0.49 29.46 -23.24
CA GLU A 117 0.19 29.59 -21.96
C GLU A 117 0.45 28.21 -21.35
N ALA A 118 -0.53 27.30 -21.35
CA ALA A 118 -0.37 25.94 -20.87
C ALA A 118 0.72 25.18 -21.63
N LEU A 119 0.75 25.28 -22.96
CA LEU A 119 1.75 24.64 -23.81
C LEU A 119 3.16 25.21 -23.57
N LYS A 120 3.29 26.51 -23.26
CA LYS A 120 4.58 27.11 -22.88
C LYS A 120 5.16 26.40 -21.64
N TYR A 121 4.37 26.27 -20.56
CA TYR A 121 4.84 25.63 -19.33
C TYR A 121 5.06 24.13 -19.51
N ILE A 122 4.20 23.47 -20.23
CA ILE A 122 4.33 22.04 -20.54
C ILE A 122 5.59 21.74 -21.37
N ASN A 123 5.93 22.60 -22.33
CA ASN A 123 7.17 22.47 -23.09
C ASN A 123 8.40 22.60 -22.18
N GLN A 124 8.42 23.58 -21.29
CA GLN A 124 9.51 23.80 -20.33
C GLN A 124 9.71 22.59 -19.40
N VAL A 125 8.61 22.09 -18.83
CA VAL A 125 8.64 20.88 -17.99
C VAL A 125 9.02 19.64 -18.80
N GLY A 126 8.51 19.53 -20.02
CA GLY A 126 8.82 18.41 -20.92
C GLY A 126 10.30 18.34 -21.27
N THR A 127 10.95 19.48 -21.58
CA THR A 127 12.40 19.51 -21.82
C THR A 127 13.21 19.14 -20.58
N ALA A 128 12.74 19.50 -19.37
CA ALA A 128 13.32 19.06 -18.11
C ALA A 128 13.22 17.54 -17.93
N LEU A 129 12.05 16.96 -18.23
CA LEU A 129 11.85 15.51 -18.18
C LEU A 129 12.70 14.76 -19.20
N GLU A 130 12.80 15.24 -20.44
CA GLU A 130 13.72 14.65 -21.42
C GLU A 130 15.15 14.61 -20.92
N TYR A 131 15.62 15.72 -20.32
CA TYR A 131 16.97 15.82 -19.77
C TYR A 131 17.22 14.75 -18.70
N ILE A 132 16.30 14.57 -17.73
CA ILE A 132 16.50 13.57 -16.67
C ILE A 132 16.34 12.14 -17.20
N HIS A 133 15.48 11.89 -18.20
CA HIS A 133 15.35 10.59 -18.84
C HIS A 133 16.65 10.16 -19.54
N GLN A 134 17.36 11.08 -20.18
CA GLN A 134 18.69 10.83 -20.76
C GLN A 134 19.75 10.49 -19.70
N GLN A 135 19.54 10.90 -18.43
CA GLN A 135 20.39 10.53 -17.30
C GLN A 135 19.90 9.21 -16.61
N GLY A 136 18.96 8.49 -17.22
CA GLY A 136 18.39 7.25 -16.66
C GLY A 136 17.50 7.46 -15.42
N MET A 137 16.97 8.67 -15.24
CA MET A 137 16.10 9.01 -14.11
C MET A 137 14.66 9.25 -14.58
N LEU A 138 13.69 9.00 -13.71
CA LEU A 138 12.27 9.32 -13.91
C LEU A 138 11.78 10.22 -12.77
N HIS A 139 10.86 11.13 -13.07
CA HIS A 139 10.29 12.02 -12.05
C HIS A 139 9.18 11.37 -11.22
N ARG A 140 8.24 10.65 -11.87
CA ARG A 140 7.13 9.87 -11.29
C ARG A 140 6.11 10.62 -10.44
N ASP A 141 6.22 11.93 -10.30
CA ASP A 141 5.25 12.79 -9.59
C ASP A 141 5.04 14.15 -10.26
N VAL A 142 4.95 14.15 -11.58
CA VAL A 142 4.64 15.37 -12.35
C VAL A 142 3.18 15.76 -12.09
N LYS A 143 2.97 16.96 -11.58
CA LYS A 143 1.65 17.53 -11.28
C LYS A 143 1.77 19.03 -11.05
N PRO A 144 0.68 19.80 -11.11
CA PRO A 144 0.73 21.26 -10.92
C PRO A 144 1.40 21.71 -9.62
N ASN A 145 1.21 20.99 -8.51
CA ASN A 145 1.83 21.33 -7.23
C ASN A 145 3.37 21.19 -7.20
N ASN A 146 3.93 20.39 -8.11
CA ASN A 146 5.36 20.16 -8.21
C ASN A 146 6.04 21.00 -9.32
N ILE A 147 5.33 22.01 -9.84
CA ILE A 147 5.81 22.93 -10.88
C ILE A 147 5.61 24.34 -10.35
N VAL A 148 6.71 25.03 -10.04
CA VAL A 148 6.69 26.42 -9.54
C VAL A 148 6.96 27.40 -10.68
N LEU A 149 6.13 28.42 -10.81
CA LEU A 149 6.38 29.53 -11.72
C LEU A 149 7.31 30.55 -11.08
N ARG A 150 8.53 30.69 -11.61
CA ARG A 150 9.51 31.67 -11.16
C ARG A 150 8.97 33.09 -11.38
N GLN A 151 8.81 33.84 -10.30
CA GLN A 151 8.12 35.14 -10.31
C GLN A 151 8.75 36.16 -11.27
N SER A 152 10.08 36.13 -11.44
CA SER A 152 10.83 37.12 -12.25
C SER A 152 10.69 36.89 -13.77
N GLN A 153 10.40 35.67 -14.23
CA GLN A 153 10.49 35.28 -15.64
C GLN A 153 9.25 34.53 -16.16
N GLN A 154 8.30 34.18 -15.29
CA GLN A 154 7.18 33.28 -15.61
C GLN A 154 7.66 31.98 -16.29
N GLU A 155 8.72 31.40 -15.75
CA GLU A 155 9.28 30.13 -16.20
C GLU A 155 8.87 29.03 -15.24
N ALA A 156 8.44 27.89 -15.79
CA ALA A 156 8.10 26.71 -15.01
C ALA A 156 9.37 25.99 -14.58
N VAL A 157 9.48 25.70 -13.28
CA VAL A 157 10.56 24.94 -12.67
C VAL A 157 9.99 23.71 -12.00
N LEU A 158 10.46 22.55 -12.41
CA LEU A 158 10.08 21.26 -11.85
C LEU A 158 10.81 21.07 -10.52
N ILE A 159 10.04 20.90 -9.47
CA ILE A 159 10.50 20.65 -8.11
C ILE A 159 10.04 19.26 -7.67
N ASP A 160 10.53 18.81 -6.55
CA ASP A 160 9.95 17.66 -5.82
C ASP A 160 9.94 16.37 -6.61
N PHE A 161 11.11 15.91 -7.01
CA PHE A 161 11.32 14.59 -7.60
C PHE A 161 10.76 13.53 -6.67
N GLY A 162 10.07 12.55 -7.24
CA GLY A 162 9.38 11.48 -6.49
C GLY A 162 10.34 10.52 -5.77
N LEU A 163 11.42 11.05 -5.17
CA LEU A 163 12.50 10.33 -4.48
C LEU A 163 11.98 9.27 -3.52
N ALA A 164 10.90 9.58 -2.83
CA ALA A 164 10.28 8.68 -1.89
C ALA A 164 9.44 7.56 -2.54
N ARG A 165 9.17 7.61 -3.84
CA ARG A 165 8.35 6.60 -4.54
C ARG A 165 9.14 5.35 -4.93
N GLU A 166 10.44 5.46 -5.22
CA GLU A 166 11.30 4.27 -5.36
C GLU A 166 11.43 3.50 -4.05
N PHE A 167 11.41 4.20 -2.93
CA PHE A 167 11.48 3.60 -1.60
C PHE A 167 10.26 2.76 -1.27
N ASN A 168 9.10 3.04 -1.86
CA ASN A 168 7.85 2.35 -1.59
C ASN A 168 7.51 1.24 -2.58
N LEU A 169 8.23 1.04 -3.66
CA LEU A 169 8.08 -0.14 -4.51
C LEU A 169 8.48 -1.43 -3.77
N ASN A 170 9.29 -1.32 -2.73
CA ASN A 170 9.65 -2.41 -1.81
C ASN A 170 8.92 -2.33 -0.46
N GLN A 171 8.17 -1.24 -0.19
CA GLN A 171 7.39 -1.04 1.03
C GLN A 171 5.95 -0.68 0.64
N THR A 172 5.16 -1.67 0.65
CA THR A 172 3.75 -1.67 0.34
C THR A 172 2.92 -1.12 1.51
N GLY A 173 2.80 0.17 1.60
CA GLY A 173 1.95 0.84 2.58
C GLY A 173 1.28 2.07 2.01
N SER A 174 -0.03 1.98 1.81
CA SER A 174 -0.90 3.13 1.50
C SER A 174 -0.43 4.03 0.35
N MET A 175 -0.06 3.44 -0.81
CA MET A 175 0.17 4.24 -2.02
C MET A 175 -1.11 4.93 -2.51
N THR A 176 -2.29 4.39 -2.21
CA THR A 176 -3.58 4.98 -2.59
C THR A 176 -3.86 6.35 -1.96
N ASN A 177 -3.33 6.62 -0.74
CA ASN A 177 -3.46 7.92 -0.11
C ASN A 177 -2.29 8.87 -0.38
N MET A 178 -1.26 8.42 -1.08
CA MET A 178 -0.04 9.19 -1.35
C MET A 178 0.17 9.48 -2.84
N MET A 179 -0.54 8.79 -3.74
CA MET A 179 -0.59 9.14 -5.15
C MET A 179 -1.57 10.29 -5.33
N THR A 180 -1.11 11.33 -6.00
CA THR A 180 -2.01 12.42 -6.37
C THR A 180 -2.99 11.88 -7.38
N GLU A 181 -4.24 11.70 -6.96
CA GLU A 181 -5.30 11.15 -7.80
C GLU A 181 -5.43 11.95 -9.09
N GLY A 182 -5.54 11.24 -10.21
CA GLY A 182 -5.62 11.81 -11.54
C GLY A 182 -4.29 11.85 -12.32
N TYR A 183 -3.15 12.06 -11.66
CA TYR A 183 -1.84 12.22 -12.31
C TYR A 183 -1.01 10.92 -12.37
N ALA A 184 -1.31 9.95 -11.53
CA ALA A 184 -0.61 8.68 -11.50
C ALA A 184 -1.19 7.70 -12.53
N PRO A 185 -0.38 7.16 -13.48
CA PRO A 185 -0.81 6.12 -14.40
C PRO A 185 -0.97 4.77 -13.71
N ILE A 186 -1.63 3.82 -14.40
CA ILE A 186 -2.03 2.54 -13.82
C ILE A 186 -0.84 1.71 -13.33
N GLU A 187 0.27 1.71 -14.05
CA GLU A 187 1.48 0.98 -13.66
C GLU A 187 2.10 1.47 -12.35
N GLN A 188 1.79 2.69 -11.90
CA GLN A 188 2.20 3.17 -10.56
C GLN A 188 1.36 2.58 -9.44
N TYR A 189 0.20 2.02 -9.75
CA TYR A 189 -0.64 1.27 -8.81
C TYR A 189 -0.31 -0.22 -8.84
N GLU A 190 0.44 -0.68 -9.84
CA GLU A 190 0.85 -2.06 -9.98
C GLU A 190 2.15 -2.33 -9.23
N ARG A 191 2.19 -3.45 -8.52
CA ARG A 191 3.33 -3.87 -7.72
C ARG A 191 4.61 -4.15 -8.52
N ARG A 192 4.46 -4.66 -9.74
CA ARG A 192 5.54 -4.95 -10.69
C ARG A 192 5.42 -4.08 -11.93
N GLY A 193 4.82 -2.91 -11.78
CA GLY A 193 4.71 -1.96 -12.88
C GLY A 193 6.09 -1.66 -13.46
N LYS A 194 6.23 -1.87 -14.75
CA LYS A 194 7.44 -1.43 -15.46
C LYS A 194 7.31 0.07 -15.66
N PHE A 195 8.30 0.82 -15.20
CA PHE A 195 8.34 2.27 -15.37
C PHE A 195 9.26 2.64 -16.52
N GLY A 196 8.88 3.66 -17.24
CA GLY A 196 9.64 4.22 -18.33
C GLY A 196 9.29 5.69 -18.54
N ALA A 197 9.87 6.34 -19.54
CA ALA A 197 9.54 7.71 -19.86
C ALA A 197 8.02 7.92 -20.11
N TYR A 198 7.32 6.89 -20.60
CA TYR A 198 5.86 6.87 -20.77
C TYR A 198 5.06 7.05 -19.46
N THR A 199 5.67 6.77 -18.30
CA THR A 199 5.07 7.03 -16.98
C THR A 199 4.98 8.54 -16.72
N ASP A 200 6.04 9.28 -17.02
CA ASP A 200 6.06 10.74 -16.90
C ASP A 200 5.27 11.41 -18.04
N VAL A 201 5.16 10.78 -19.22
CA VAL A 201 4.26 11.25 -20.31
C VAL A 201 2.81 11.30 -19.82
N TYR A 202 2.32 10.23 -19.15
CA TYR A 202 0.97 10.24 -18.60
C TYR A 202 0.76 11.39 -17.62
N ALA A 203 1.69 11.55 -16.67
CA ALA A 203 1.59 12.58 -15.63
C ALA A 203 1.67 14.01 -16.21
N LEU A 204 2.50 14.21 -17.24
CA LEU A 204 2.60 15.48 -17.96
C LEU A 204 1.32 15.79 -18.77
N ALA A 205 0.73 14.78 -19.44
CA ALA A 205 -0.54 14.90 -20.15
C ALA A 205 -1.71 15.19 -19.18
N ALA A 206 -1.74 14.54 -18.02
CA ALA A 206 -2.70 14.82 -16.96
C ALA A 206 -2.54 16.23 -16.38
N THR A 207 -1.30 16.71 -16.28
CA THR A 207 -1.00 18.10 -15.89
C THR A 207 -1.57 19.08 -16.95
N LEU A 208 -1.30 18.85 -18.23
CA LEU A 208 -1.87 19.67 -19.31
C LEU A 208 -3.41 19.66 -19.29
N TYR A 209 -4.02 18.48 -19.08
CA TYR A 209 -5.48 18.37 -18.90
C TYR A 209 -5.96 19.35 -17.82
N THR A 210 -5.31 19.32 -16.65
CA THR A 210 -5.70 20.17 -15.51
C THR A 210 -5.51 21.65 -15.81
N LEU A 211 -4.39 22.03 -16.43
CA LEU A 211 -4.13 23.44 -16.77
C LEU A 211 -5.20 24.02 -17.73
N LEU A 212 -5.70 23.21 -18.66
CA LEU A 212 -6.67 23.63 -19.68
C LEU A 212 -8.13 23.51 -19.24
N THR A 213 -8.45 22.65 -18.29
CA THR A 213 -9.83 22.43 -17.83
C THR A 213 -10.12 23.05 -16.47
N GLY A 214 -9.09 23.31 -15.66
CA GLY A 214 -9.22 23.70 -14.26
C GLY A 214 -9.53 22.55 -13.31
N GLU A 215 -9.69 21.32 -13.81
CA GLU A 215 -10.08 20.13 -13.05
C GLU A 215 -9.04 19.01 -13.21
N ALA A 216 -8.75 18.28 -12.12
CA ALA A 216 -7.93 17.08 -12.21
C ALA A 216 -8.67 15.99 -13.03
N PRO A 217 -7.97 15.23 -13.89
CA PRO A 217 -8.60 14.17 -14.65
C PRO A 217 -9.01 13.00 -13.77
N LEU A 218 -9.96 12.18 -14.27
CA LEU A 218 -10.41 10.97 -13.60
C LEU A 218 -9.22 10.01 -13.35
N PRO A 219 -8.98 9.56 -12.11
CA PRO A 219 -7.87 8.68 -11.79
C PRO A 219 -7.86 7.38 -12.62
N SER A 220 -6.67 6.95 -13.04
CA SER A 220 -6.48 5.76 -13.90
C SER A 220 -7.13 4.49 -13.31
N ARG A 221 -7.10 4.35 -11.97
CA ARG A 221 -7.73 3.23 -11.25
C ARG A 221 -9.25 3.13 -11.42
N PHE A 222 -9.94 4.24 -11.65
CA PHE A 222 -11.37 4.22 -11.97
C PHE A 222 -11.62 4.01 -13.47
N ARG A 223 -10.71 4.47 -14.30
CA ARG A 223 -10.81 4.29 -15.75
C ARG A 223 -10.66 2.83 -16.18
N ILE A 224 -9.86 2.05 -15.48
CA ILE A 224 -9.71 0.61 -15.75
C ILE A 224 -11.01 -0.19 -15.51
N THR A 225 -11.96 0.36 -14.75
CA THR A 225 -13.29 -0.25 -14.57
C THR A 225 -14.27 0.05 -15.71
N GLY A 226 -13.79 0.68 -16.78
CA GLY A 226 -14.60 1.01 -17.96
C GLY A 226 -15.20 2.43 -17.96
N ILE A 227 -14.88 3.27 -16.96
CA ILE A 227 -15.31 4.67 -16.95
C ILE A 227 -14.39 5.48 -17.89
N PRO A 228 -14.92 6.07 -18.97
CA PRO A 228 -14.09 6.81 -19.92
C PRO A 228 -13.54 8.11 -19.31
N LEU A 229 -12.36 8.53 -19.75
CA LEU A 229 -11.85 9.87 -19.47
C LEU A 229 -12.70 10.89 -20.24
N PRO A 230 -13.34 11.86 -19.57
CA PRO A 230 -13.98 12.96 -20.28
C PRO A 230 -12.94 13.68 -21.16
N SER A 231 -13.27 13.89 -22.43
CA SER A 231 -12.38 14.60 -23.36
C SER A 231 -12.10 16.01 -22.83
N PRO A 232 -10.83 16.51 -22.85
CA PRO A 232 -10.53 17.89 -22.48
C PRO A 232 -11.41 18.90 -23.23
N LYS A 233 -11.65 18.68 -24.52
CA LYS A 233 -12.48 19.55 -25.37
C LYS A 233 -13.96 19.57 -24.97
N GLN A 234 -14.48 18.49 -24.37
CA GLN A 234 -15.83 18.49 -23.78
C GLN A 234 -15.93 19.38 -22.52
N ARG A 235 -14.81 19.59 -21.79
CA ARG A 235 -14.71 20.46 -20.62
C ARG A 235 -14.39 21.90 -21.00
N ASN A 236 -13.66 22.09 -22.08
CA ASN A 236 -13.23 23.39 -22.58
C ASN A 236 -13.18 23.37 -24.11
N SER A 237 -14.17 23.97 -24.77
CA SER A 237 -14.31 24.00 -26.23
C SER A 237 -13.18 24.74 -26.97
N ASP A 238 -12.44 25.61 -26.24
CA ASP A 238 -11.34 26.41 -26.79
C ASP A 238 -10.07 25.59 -27.05
N ILE A 239 -10.04 24.33 -26.59
CA ILE A 239 -8.92 23.42 -26.82
C ILE A 239 -8.93 22.93 -28.27
N SER A 240 -7.79 23.04 -28.95
CA SER A 240 -7.63 22.55 -30.31
C SER A 240 -7.76 21.01 -30.38
N ASP A 241 -8.18 20.49 -31.54
CA ASP A 241 -8.26 19.04 -31.75
C ASP A 241 -6.91 18.34 -31.57
N ARG A 242 -5.83 19.02 -31.95
CA ARG A 242 -4.47 18.54 -31.79
C ARG A 242 -4.12 18.30 -30.31
N VAL A 243 -4.33 19.30 -29.46
CA VAL A 243 -4.04 19.23 -28.05
C VAL A 243 -4.95 18.24 -27.34
N ASN A 244 -6.24 18.26 -27.67
CA ASN A 244 -7.20 17.27 -27.17
C ASN A 244 -6.76 15.82 -27.49
N HIS A 245 -6.37 15.55 -28.75
CA HIS A 245 -5.88 14.26 -29.18
C HIS A 245 -4.59 13.86 -28.43
N GLY A 246 -3.63 14.77 -28.31
CA GLY A 246 -2.37 14.53 -27.64
C GLY A 246 -2.52 14.22 -26.14
N ILE A 247 -3.44 14.91 -25.44
CA ILE A 247 -3.75 14.62 -24.05
C ILE A 247 -4.33 13.22 -23.92
N ILE A 248 -5.33 12.86 -24.72
CA ILE A 248 -5.96 11.54 -24.68
C ILE A 248 -4.91 10.45 -24.95
N LYS A 249 -4.05 10.65 -25.97
CA LYS A 249 -2.98 9.71 -26.33
C LYS A 249 -1.92 9.55 -25.21
N GLY A 250 -1.53 10.63 -24.56
CA GLY A 250 -0.61 10.60 -23.41
C GLY A 250 -1.22 9.94 -22.18
N MET A 251 -2.54 9.98 -22.05
CA MET A 251 -3.29 9.40 -20.93
C MET A 251 -3.91 8.03 -21.22
N GLU A 252 -3.50 7.32 -22.27
CA GLU A 252 -3.90 5.93 -22.49
C GLU A 252 -3.60 5.08 -21.25
N LEU A 253 -4.49 4.13 -20.91
CA LEU A 253 -4.32 3.30 -19.72
C LEU A 253 -3.15 2.35 -19.89
N GLU A 254 -3.08 1.68 -21.04
CA GLU A 254 -2.03 0.72 -21.34
C GLU A 254 -0.71 1.44 -21.67
N PRO A 255 0.40 1.17 -20.95
CA PRO A 255 1.68 1.84 -21.17
C PRO A 255 2.19 1.76 -22.61
N HIS A 256 1.99 0.62 -23.28
CA HIS A 256 2.43 0.41 -24.67
C HIS A 256 1.62 1.17 -25.71
N GLN A 257 0.44 1.67 -25.36
CA GLN A 257 -0.41 2.48 -26.23
C GLN A 257 -0.09 3.97 -26.16
N ARG A 258 0.67 4.40 -25.14
CA ARG A 258 1.13 5.80 -25.02
C ARG A 258 2.31 6.07 -25.95
N THR A 259 2.60 7.35 -26.19
CA THR A 259 3.92 7.76 -26.67
C THR A 259 5.00 7.33 -25.68
N GLN A 260 6.09 6.76 -26.20
CA GLN A 260 7.11 6.15 -25.35
C GLN A 260 8.11 7.16 -24.79
N THR A 261 8.22 8.33 -25.40
CA THR A 261 9.11 9.41 -24.95
C THR A 261 8.35 10.73 -24.80
N VAL A 262 8.86 11.60 -23.93
CA VAL A 262 8.27 12.94 -23.75
C VAL A 262 8.43 13.77 -25.03
N ARG A 263 9.55 13.62 -25.75
CA ARG A 263 9.78 14.31 -27.02
C ARG A 263 8.69 14.00 -28.05
N GLU A 264 8.44 12.71 -28.31
CA GLU A 264 7.37 12.28 -29.22
C GLU A 264 6.01 12.86 -28.81
N TRP A 265 5.74 12.89 -27.50
CA TRP A 265 4.48 13.45 -27.02
C TRP A 265 4.40 14.96 -27.17
N LEU A 266 5.47 15.70 -26.90
CA LEU A 266 5.53 17.15 -27.15
C LEU A 266 5.32 17.49 -28.62
N GLU A 267 5.87 16.71 -29.55
CA GLU A 267 5.66 16.88 -30.98
C GLU A 267 4.19 16.68 -31.40
N LEU A 268 3.42 15.87 -30.65
CA LEU A 268 1.98 15.72 -30.87
C LEU A 268 1.21 16.96 -30.42
N VAL A 269 1.53 17.55 -29.29
CA VAL A 269 0.73 18.65 -28.71
C VAL A 269 1.20 20.04 -29.15
N ILE A 270 2.48 20.22 -29.46
CA ILE A 270 3.08 21.53 -29.84
C ILE A 270 3.17 21.63 -31.38
N PRO A 271 2.61 22.68 -32.01
CA PRO A 271 2.75 22.92 -33.45
C PRO A 271 4.21 23.12 -33.87
N SER A 272 4.63 22.52 -34.98
CA SER A 272 5.99 22.58 -35.52
C SER A 272 6.51 24.00 -35.82
N GLN A 273 5.62 25.00 -35.83
CA GLN A 273 5.96 26.40 -36.10
C GLN A 273 6.29 27.22 -34.84
N VAL A 274 6.09 26.66 -33.64
CA VAL A 274 6.40 27.35 -32.37
C VAL A 274 7.83 27.02 -31.97
N LYS A 275 8.82 27.86 -32.32
CA LYS A 275 10.20 27.76 -31.82
C LYS A 275 10.29 28.41 -30.44
N PHE A 276 10.31 27.61 -29.39
CA PHE A 276 10.77 28.07 -28.07
C PHE A 276 12.30 28.02 -28.06
N SER A 277 12.97 29.15 -27.76
CA SER A 277 14.44 29.24 -27.70
C SER A 277 15.00 28.35 -26.61
N THR A 278 15.82 27.36 -26.99
CA THR A 278 16.59 26.51 -26.09
C THR A 278 17.92 27.17 -25.73
N PRO A 279 18.34 27.26 -24.46
CA PRO A 279 19.71 27.68 -24.10
C PRO A 279 20.71 26.59 -24.49
N GLN A 280 21.73 26.94 -25.24
CA GLN A 280 22.83 26.04 -25.60
C GLN A 280 23.73 25.80 -24.38
N ASN A 281 23.93 24.55 -24.01
CA ASN A 281 24.92 24.12 -23.02
C ASN A 281 26.27 23.86 -23.69
N GLN A 282 27.31 24.54 -23.21
CA GLN A 282 28.71 24.20 -23.52
C GLN A 282 29.13 22.98 -22.72
N SER A 283 29.54 21.92 -23.41
CA SER A 283 30.03 20.68 -22.86
C SER A 283 31.45 20.81 -22.31
N SER A 284 31.65 20.50 -21.03
CA SER A 284 32.98 20.16 -20.49
C SER A 284 33.06 18.63 -20.31
N LYS A 285 33.99 18.03 -21.04
CA LYS A 285 34.34 16.60 -20.96
C LYS A 285 35.21 16.35 -19.74
N ASN A 286 34.84 15.39 -18.89
CA ASN A 286 35.74 14.67 -18.01
C ASN A 286 35.45 13.16 -18.03
N PRO A 287 36.51 12.32 -17.99
CA PRO A 287 36.39 10.87 -18.27
C PRO A 287 35.99 10.03 -17.04
N PRO A 288 35.56 8.77 -17.26
CA PRO A 288 34.97 7.94 -16.21
C PRO A 288 36.01 7.26 -15.32
N LEU A 289 35.72 7.18 -14.02
CA LEU A 289 36.47 6.41 -13.02
C LEU A 289 35.96 4.96 -12.95
N LYS A 290 36.93 4.02 -12.88
CA LYS A 290 36.73 2.56 -12.78
C LYS A 290 36.26 2.13 -11.38
N PRO A 291 35.52 1.00 -11.26
CA PRO A 291 35.04 0.49 -9.99
C PRO A 291 36.08 -0.32 -9.22
N SER A 292 36.14 -0.15 -7.90
CA SER A 292 37.00 -0.89 -6.99
C SER A 292 36.26 -2.04 -6.28
N GLN A 293 37.02 -3.03 -5.95
CA GLN A 293 36.78 -4.42 -5.60
C GLN A 293 35.94 -4.69 -4.33
N ILE A 294 35.31 -5.85 -4.37
CA ILE A 294 34.47 -6.50 -3.36
C ILE A 294 35.34 -7.15 -2.27
N PHE A 295 35.01 -6.93 -1.01
CA PHE A 295 35.52 -7.72 0.12
C PHE A 295 34.54 -8.80 0.53
N THR A 296 35.03 -10.03 0.61
CA THR A 296 34.35 -11.22 1.12
C THR A 296 34.65 -11.44 2.59
N THR A 297 33.62 -11.77 3.40
CA THR A 297 33.76 -12.20 4.78
C THR A 297 33.46 -13.69 4.96
N PRO A 298 34.08 -14.39 5.93
CA PRO A 298 34.10 -15.86 5.99
C PRO A 298 32.90 -16.46 6.74
N LYS A 299 32.58 -17.70 6.32
CA LYS A 299 31.56 -18.58 6.96
C LYS A 299 32.06 -19.11 8.30
N GLN A 300 31.18 -19.11 9.31
CA GLN A 300 31.30 -19.94 10.51
C GLN A 300 30.30 -21.09 10.49
N GLN A 301 30.77 -22.28 10.85
CA GLN A 301 30.00 -23.52 11.00
C GLN A 301 29.27 -23.58 12.35
N PRO A 302 28.17 -24.33 12.46
CA PRO A 302 27.42 -24.46 13.71
C PRO A 302 27.93 -25.61 14.57
N SER A 303 28.01 -25.36 15.88
CA SER A 303 28.29 -26.33 16.93
C SER A 303 27.00 -27.02 17.38
N GLN A 304 27.12 -28.32 17.68
CA GLN A 304 26.11 -29.22 18.23
C GLN A 304 25.74 -28.82 19.67
N ALA A 305 24.45 -28.86 20.01
CA ALA A 305 23.97 -28.83 21.37
C ALA A 305 22.89 -29.90 21.62
N SER A 306 23.16 -30.60 22.68
CA SER A 306 22.55 -31.74 23.34
C SER A 306 21.03 -31.74 23.54
N GLN A 307 20.47 -32.96 23.43
CA GLN A 307 19.11 -33.36 23.84
C GLN A 307 18.83 -33.15 25.33
N LYS A 308 17.64 -32.58 25.66
CA LYS A 308 16.94 -32.87 26.92
C LYS A 308 15.43 -32.60 26.85
N ASN A 309 14.70 -33.62 27.28
CA ASN A 309 13.37 -33.69 27.91
C ASN A 309 12.12 -33.24 27.12
N ILE A 310 11.26 -34.22 26.88
CA ILE A 310 9.87 -34.15 26.37
C ILE A 310 8.94 -33.69 27.49
N PRO A 311 8.20 -32.58 27.35
CA PRO A 311 7.07 -32.26 28.22
C PRO A 311 5.77 -32.87 27.67
N GLY A 312 4.91 -33.33 28.60
CA GLY A 312 3.69 -34.08 28.37
C GLY A 312 2.61 -33.32 27.55
N LYS A 313 1.69 -34.12 27.04
CA LYS A 313 0.44 -33.68 26.35
C LYS A 313 -0.28 -32.60 27.19
N ILE A 314 -0.47 -31.41 26.63
CA ILE A 314 -1.31 -30.38 27.25
C ILE A 314 -2.76 -30.94 27.25
N GLN A 315 -3.32 -31.18 28.43
CA GLN A 315 -4.75 -31.50 28.55
C GLN A 315 -5.55 -30.19 28.35
N THR A 316 -6.21 -30.07 27.23
CA THR A 316 -7.11 -28.94 26.92
C THR A 316 -8.52 -29.27 27.41
N PRO A 317 -9.19 -28.38 28.19
CA PRO A 317 -10.57 -28.59 28.60
C PRO A 317 -11.54 -28.54 27.42
N LYS A 318 -12.52 -29.45 27.41
CA LYS A 318 -13.64 -29.45 26.44
C LYS A 318 -14.79 -28.59 26.95
N PHE A 319 -15.44 -27.89 26.04
CA PHE A 319 -16.62 -27.09 26.34
C PHE A 319 -17.66 -27.22 25.21
N LYS A 320 -18.93 -26.98 25.53
CA LYS A 320 -20.03 -26.96 24.59
C LYS A 320 -20.33 -25.55 24.12
N PHE A 321 -20.66 -25.40 22.85
CA PHE A 321 -21.04 -24.12 22.24
C PHE A 321 -22.16 -24.28 21.24
N GLU A 322 -22.80 -23.16 20.84
CA GLU A 322 -23.82 -23.15 19.80
C GLU A 322 -23.27 -22.62 18.49
N TYR A 323 -23.62 -23.25 17.36
CA TYR A 323 -23.38 -22.74 16.03
C TYR A 323 -24.66 -22.71 15.21
N ALA A 324 -24.73 -21.95 14.11
CA ALA A 324 -25.93 -21.79 13.30
C ALA A 324 -25.76 -22.31 11.87
N LYS A 325 -26.86 -22.78 11.28
CA LYS A 325 -27.01 -23.03 9.84
C LYS A 325 -28.29 -22.36 9.33
N ILE A 326 -28.29 -21.97 8.05
CA ILE A 326 -29.42 -21.39 7.35
C ILE A 326 -29.84 -22.34 6.23
N ASP A 327 -31.13 -22.64 6.12
CA ASP A 327 -31.67 -23.47 5.07
C ASP A 327 -32.13 -22.65 3.85
N LYS A 328 -32.60 -23.33 2.79
CA LYS A 328 -33.13 -22.72 1.56
C LYS A 328 -34.36 -21.81 1.78
N ASN A 329 -35.06 -21.97 2.91
CA ASN A 329 -36.20 -21.16 3.29
C ASN A 329 -35.81 -20.00 4.22
N LEU A 330 -34.53 -19.75 4.38
CA LEU A 330 -33.92 -18.71 5.26
C LEU A 330 -34.18 -18.96 6.75
N LYS A 331 -34.53 -20.18 7.15
CA LYS A 331 -34.69 -20.55 8.55
C LYS A 331 -33.33 -20.83 9.17
N ILE A 332 -32.99 -20.04 10.20
CA ILE A 332 -31.79 -20.24 11.00
C ILE A 332 -32.07 -21.28 12.08
N THR A 333 -31.23 -22.31 12.14
CA THR A 333 -31.33 -23.40 13.13
C THR A 333 -30.01 -23.46 13.89
N LYS A 334 -30.10 -23.57 15.23
CA LYS A 334 -28.95 -23.70 16.11
C LYS A 334 -28.64 -25.16 16.39
N TYR A 335 -27.35 -25.46 16.51
CA TYR A 335 -26.79 -26.76 16.79
C TYR A 335 -25.80 -26.67 17.95
N LEU A 336 -25.61 -27.77 18.67
CA LEU A 336 -24.58 -27.86 19.71
C LEU A 336 -23.31 -28.49 19.13
N GLY A 337 -22.15 -27.88 19.45
CA GLY A 337 -20.84 -28.41 19.16
C GLY A 337 -20.02 -28.59 20.44
N GLU A 338 -18.90 -29.29 20.33
CA GLU A 338 -17.89 -29.40 21.36
C GLU A 338 -16.52 -28.99 20.79
N ALA A 339 -15.75 -28.21 21.54
CA ALA A 339 -14.40 -27.82 21.16
C ALA A 339 -13.44 -27.90 22.36
N GLU A 340 -12.17 -28.06 22.07
CA GLU A 340 -11.10 -27.90 23.04
C GLU A 340 -10.48 -26.51 22.87
N PHE A 341 -10.10 -25.86 23.97
CA PHE A 341 -9.50 -24.53 23.89
C PHE A 341 -8.29 -24.37 24.78
N LEU A 342 -7.44 -23.44 24.40
CA LEU A 342 -6.32 -22.94 25.16
C LEU A 342 -6.57 -21.46 25.44
N LYS A 343 -6.39 -21.04 26.69
CA LYS A 343 -6.52 -19.63 27.09
C LYS A 343 -5.13 -19.07 27.42
N GLU A 344 -4.75 -18.01 26.73
CA GLU A 344 -3.50 -17.27 27.00
C GLU A 344 -3.82 -16.05 27.86
N ASP A 345 -3.03 -15.84 28.88
CA ASP A 345 -3.06 -14.61 29.68
C ASP A 345 -2.11 -13.58 29.05
N LEU A 346 -2.66 -12.45 28.64
CA LEU A 346 -1.90 -11.34 28.06
C LEU A 346 -1.54 -10.25 29.08
N GLY A 347 -1.86 -10.51 30.35
CA GLY A 347 -1.71 -9.54 31.44
C GLY A 347 -2.90 -8.60 31.62
N ASN A 348 -2.97 -7.97 32.81
CA ASN A 348 -4.02 -7.00 33.16
C ASN A 348 -5.46 -7.49 32.97
N GLY A 349 -5.70 -8.81 33.10
CA GLY A 349 -7.01 -9.44 32.93
C GLY A 349 -7.45 -9.61 31.49
N VAL A 350 -6.59 -9.31 30.52
CA VAL A 350 -6.85 -9.54 29.08
C VAL A 350 -6.43 -10.96 28.71
N THR A 351 -7.30 -11.69 28.04
CA THR A 351 -7.04 -13.08 27.62
C THR A 351 -7.25 -13.25 26.12
N LEU A 352 -6.57 -14.27 25.55
CA LEU A 352 -6.75 -14.71 24.17
C LEU A 352 -7.20 -16.16 24.17
N ASP A 353 -8.42 -16.41 23.68
CA ASP A 353 -8.99 -17.74 23.56
C ASP A 353 -8.61 -18.36 22.21
N MET A 354 -7.99 -19.53 22.24
CA MET A 354 -7.52 -20.28 21.08
C MET A 354 -8.27 -21.62 21.00
N VAL A 355 -8.95 -21.89 19.90
CA VAL A 355 -9.71 -23.13 19.68
C VAL A 355 -8.85 -24.16 18.97
N SER A 356 -8.93 -25.42 19.40
CA SER A 356 -8.27 -26.55 18.75
C SER A 356 -8.98 -26.90 17.45
N ILE A 357 -8.30 -26.76 16.33
CA ILE A 357 -8.78 -27.12 15.00
C ILE A 357 -8.25 -28.52 14.66
N PRO A 358 -9.11 -29.51 14.43
CA PRO A 358 -8.67 -30.87 14.09
C PRO A 358 -7.97 -30.90 12.75
N GLY A 359 -6.94 -31.75 12.61
CA GLY A 359 -6.35 -32.04 11.31
C GLY A 359 -7.32 -32.78 10.39
N GLY A 360 -7.16 -32.63 9.10
CA GLY A 360 -8.02 -33.29 8.09
C GLY A 360 -7.69 -32.85 6.68
N SER A 361 -8.46 -33.34 5.72
CA SER A 361 -8.34 -32.97 4.31
C SER A 361 -9.60 -32.26 3.84
N PHE A 362 -9.44 -31.28 2.96
CA PHE A 362 -10.58 -30.58 2.34
C PHE A 362 -10.25 -30.16 0.91
N ILE A 363 -11.26 -29.78 0.16
CA ILE A 363 -11.11 -29.20 -1.17
C ILE A 363 -11.08 -27.68 -1.03
N MET A 364 -9.94 -27.08 -1.29
CA MET A 364 -9.72 -25.64 -1.26
C MET A 364 -10.13 -24.99 -2.58
N GLY A 365 -10.74 -23.81 -2.52
CA GLY A 365 -11.16 -23.03 -3.67
C GLY A 365 -12.64 -23.18 -4.01
N ALA A 366 -13.11 -22.40 -4.99
CA ALA A 366 -14.52 -22.38 -5.42
C ALA A 366 -14.76 -23.36 -6.56
N PRO A 367 -15.87 -24.13 -6.54
CA PRO A 367 -16.34 -24.88 -7.70
C PRO A 367 -16.74 -23.92 -8.83
N GLN A 368 -16.85 -24.45 -10.07
CA GLN A 368 -17.07 -23.62 -11.24
C GLN A 368 -18.45 -22.97 -11.27
N ASP A 369 -19.42 -23.61 -10.67
CA ASP A 369 -20.82 -23.21 -10.56
C ASP A 369 -21.15 -22.38 -9.31
N GLU A 370 -20.22 -22.14 -8.42
CA GLU A 370 -20.44 -21.27 -7.26
C GLU A 370 -20.75 -19.84 -7.69
N GLU A 371 -21.90 -19.31 -7.27
CA GLU A 371 -22.41 -18.00 -7.67
C GLU A 371 -21.37 -16.90 -7.45
N LYS A 372 -21.05 -16.14 -8.50
CA LYS A 372 -20.10 -15.00 -8.48
C LYS A 372 -18.68 -15.37 -8.04
N SER A 373 -18.29 -16.65 -8.09
CA SER A 373 -16.91 -17.07 -7.88
C SER A 373 -16.01 -16.56 -8.99
N ARG A 374 -14.73 -16.40 -8.70
CA ARG A 374 -13.74 -15.80 -9.58
C ARG A 374 -12.70 -16.80 -10.06
N GLY A 375 -12.07 -16.55 -11.22
CA GLY A 375 -11.02 -17.42 -11.77
C GLY A 375 -9.83 -17.63 -10.83
N TRP A 376 -9.49 -16.63 -10.05
CA TRP A 376 -8.37 -16.72 -9.09
C TRP A 376 -8.68 -17.55 -7.82
N GLU A 377 -9.92 -18.00 -7.64
CA GLU A 377 -10.33 -18.94 -6.60
C GLU A 377 -10.19 -20.41 -7.06
N ARG A 378 -9.51 -20.66 -8.19
CA ARG A 378 -9.40 -21.96 -8.90
C ARG A 378 -7.95 -22.25 -9.34
N PRO A 379 -7.61 -23.51 -9.71
CA PRO A 379 -8.46 -24.70 -9.64
C PRO A 379 -8.73 -25.15 -8.20
N GLN A 380 -9.86 -25.86 -7.98
CA GLN A 380 -10.04 -26.57 -6.73
C GLN A 380 -8.97 -27.66 -6.60
N HIS A 381 -8.42 -27.82 -5.40
CA HIS A 381 -7.41 -28.84 -5.11
C HIS A 381 -7.53 -29.35 -3.68
N GLN A 382 -7.09 -30.57 -3.46
CA GLN A 382 -7.11 -31.17 -2.14
C GLN A 382 -5.93 -30.68 -1.30
N VAL A 383 -6.20 -30.27 -0.07
CA VAL A 383 -5.20 -29.82 0.90
C VAL A 383 -5.33 -30.63 2.19
N ASN A 384 -4.19 -31.05 2.74
CA ASN A 384 -4.09 -31.76 4.02
C ASN A 384 -3.64 -30.78 5.11
N ILE A 385 -4.45 -30.61 6.13
CA ILE A 385 -4.20 -29.69 7.24
C ILE A 385 -3.79 -30.49 8.48
N GLN A 386 -2.69 -30.11 9.09
CA GLN A 386 -2.31 -30.61 10.42
C GLN A 386 -3.15 -29.92 11.50
N SER A 387 -3.36 -30.59 12.64
CA SER A 387 -4.07 -29.94 13.75
C SER A 387 -3.30 -28.73 14.28
N PHE A 388 -4.04 -27.67 14.62
CA PHE A 388 -3.47 -26.41 15.11
C PHE A 388 -4.49 -25.69 16.02
N PHE A 389 -4.03 -24.68 16.76
CA PHE A 389 -4.93 -23.78 17.47
C PHE A 389 -5.13 -22.49 16.68
N MET A 390 -6.38 -22.00 16.62
CA MET A 390 -6.74 -20.73 15.97
C MET A 390 -7.46 -19.80 16.95
N GLY A 391 -7.18 -18.53 16.92
CA GLY A 391 -7.91 -17.52 17.69
C GLY A 391 -9.40 -17.65 17.49
N LYS A 392 -10.15 -17.84 18.59
CA LYS A 392 -11.62 -17.95 18.58
C LYS A 392 -12.26 -16.78 17.85
N TYR A 393 -11.70 -15.60 18.01
CA TYR A 393 -12.11 -14.33 17.44
C TYR A 393 -11.00 -13.71 16.60
N GLN A 394 -11.35 -12.74 15.79
CA GLN A 394 -10.42 -11.75 15.27
C GLN A 394 -9.73 -11.05 16.45
N VAL A 395 -8.42 -10.76 16.38
CA VAL A 395 -7.69 -10.12 17.49
C VAL A 395 -8.38 -8.81 17.86
N THR A 396 -8.74 -8.67 19.15
CA THR A 396 -9.46 -7.48 19.63
C THR A 396 -8.51 -6.30 19.89
N GLN A 397 -9.09 -5.10 19.98
CA GLN A 397 -8.32 -3.89 20.30
C GLN A 397 -7.65 -3.96 21.66
N GLU A 398 -8.31 -4.53 22.68
CA GLU A 398 -7.69 -4.71 24.01
C GLU A 398 -6.55 -5.72 23.99
N GLN A 399 -6.68 -6.84 23.24
CA GLN A 399 -5.61 -7.81 23.05
C GLN A 399 -4.42 -7.20 22.32
N TYR A 400 -4.68 -6.47 21.22
CA TYR A 400 -3.63 -5.80 20.46
C TYR A 400 -2.91 -4.75 21.31
N GLN A 401 -3.64 -3.98 22.09
CA GLN A 401 -3.08 -2.97 22.99
C GLN A 401 -2.28 -3.60 24.15
N ALA A 402 -2.73 -4.73 24.70
CA ALA A 402 -2.00 -5.44 25.77
C ALA A 402 -0.62 -5.89 25.29
N ILE A 403 -0.48 -6.35 24.05
CA ILE A 403 0.78 -6.86 23.49
C ILE A 403 1.67 -5.73 22.94
N THR A 404 1.10 -4.76 22.22
CA THR A 404 1.89 -3.77 21.48
C THR A 404 1.92 -2.38 22.13
N GLY A 405 1.12 -2.14 23.15
CA GLY A 405 0.94 -0.82 23.77
C GLY A 405 0.13 0.18 22.91
N LYS A 406 -0.35 -0.21 21.72
CA LYS A 406 -0.98 0.69 20.74
C LYS A 406 -2.40 0.23 20.39
N ASN A 407 -3.25 1.18 19.96
CA ASN A 407 -4.55 0.88 19.34
C ASN A 407 -4.76 1.79 18.12
N PRO A 408 -4.43 1.32 16.90
CA PRO A 408 -4.54 2.11 15.67
C PRO A 408 -5.98 2.22 15.14
N SER A 409 -6.92 1.42 15.63
CA SER A 409 -8.26 1.26 15.06
C SER A 409 -9.04 2.57 14.95
N ARG A 410 -9.79 2.72 13.88
CA ARG A 410 -10.71 3.85 13.65
C ARG A 410 -11.96 3.71 14.53
N PHE A 411 -12.60 2.54 14.52
CA PHE A 411 -13.83 2.28 15.28
C PHE A 411 -13.49 1.78 16.69
N LYS A 412 -13.46 2.67 17.67
CA LYS A 412 -13.00 2.34 19.02
C LYS A 412 -13.97 1.43 19.78
N GLY A 413 -13.42 0.43 20.48
CA GLY A 413 -14.14 -0.50 21.34
C GLY A 413 -13.26 -1.67 21.77
N LYS A 414 -13.14 -1.95 23.07
CA LYS A 414 -12.23 -2.98 23.61
C LYS A 414 -12.42 -4.35 22.94
N LYS A 415 -13.69 -4.77 22.77
CA LYS A 415 -14.07 -6.06 22.17
C LYS A 415 -14.24 -6.00 20.64
N ARG A 416 -14.08 -4.86 20.01
CA ARG A 416 -14.06 -4.78 18.54
C ARG A 416 -12.77 -5.37 18.01
N PRO A 417 -12.75 -5.92 16.77
CA PRO A 417 -11.50 -6.35 16.17
C PRO A 417 -10.55 -5.15 16.04
N VAL A 418 -9.26 -5.38 16.20
CA VAL A 418 -8.28 -4.40 15.78
C VAL A 418 -8.32 -4.28 14.26
N GLU A 419 -8.37 -3.05 13.77
CA GLU A 419 -8.30 -2.73 12.35
C GLU A 419 -7.31 -1.57 12.13
N THR A 420 -7.07 -1.20 10.87
CA THR A 420 -6.03 -0.24 10.53
C THR A 420 -4.64 -0.78 10.93
N VAL A 421 -4.43 -2.07 10.77
CA VAL A 421 -3.17 -2.79 11.00
C VAL A 421 -2.64 -3.36 9.70
N SER A 422 -1.33 -3.21 9.47
CA SER A 422 -0.64 -3.81 8.34
C SER A 422 -0.36 -5.30 8.60
N TRP A 423 -0.02 -6.02 7.54
CA TRP A 423 0.45 -7.40 7.66
C TRP A 423 1.68 -7.51 8.57
N TYR A 424 2.62 -6.56 8.47
CA TYR A 424 3.79 -6.50 9.34
C TYR A 424 3.44 -6.22 10.79
N ASN A 425 2.45 -5.35 11.06
CA ASN A 425 1.97 -5.14 12.42
C ASN A 425 1.32 -6.41 13.00
N ALA A 426 0.63 -7.18 12.16
CA ALA A 426 0.06 -8.45 12.58
C ALA A 426 1.14 -9.52 12.82
N VAL A 427 2.19 -9.57 12.00
CA VAL A 427 3.37 -10.45 12.22
C VAL A 427 4.13 -10.03 13.47
N GLU A 428 4.38 -8.73 13.67
CA GLU A 428 5.03 -8.19 14.88
C GLU A 428 4.24 -8.56 16.15
N PHE A 429 2.91 -8.43 16.11
CA PHE A 429 2.06 -8.89 17.21
C PHE A 429 2.27 -10.38 17.50
N CYS A 430 2.29 -11.24 16.48
CA CYS A 430 2.55 -12.68 16.64
C CYS A 430 3.92 -12.95 17.25
N GLU A 431 4.96 -12.21 16.86
CA GLU A 431 6.31 -12.33 17.44
C GLU A 431 6.35 -11.92 18.91
N GLN A 432 5.70 -10.81 19.27
CA GLN A 432 5.62 -10.34 20.65
C GLN A 432 4.80 -11.31 21.51
N LEU A 433 3.67 -11.81 21.00
CA LEU A 433 2.86 -12.83 21.66
C LEU A 433 3.65 -14.13 21.87
N SER A 434 4.46 -14.53 20.88
CA SER A 434 5.33 -15.71 20.98
C SER A 434 6.38 -15.55 22.07
N LYS A 435 6.99 -14.37 22.20
CA LYS A 435 7.95 -14.06 23.27
C LYS A 435 7.30 -14.09 24.66
N LEU A 436 6.07 -13.55 24.77
CA LEU A 436 5.33 -13.52 26.03
C LEU A 436 4.97 -14.93 26.52
N THR A 437 4.49 -15.79 25.61
CA THR A 437 3.89 -17.09 25.96
C THR A 437 4.86 -18.27 25.85
N GLY A 438 6.02 -18.09 25.22
CA GLY A 438 6.97 -19.16 24.90
C GLY A 438 6.50 -20.12 23.79
N LYS A 439 5.34 -19.86 23.16
CA LYS A 439 4.76 -20.64 22.05
C LYS A 439 4.98 -19.93 20.72
N LYS A 440 4.89 -20.66 19.58
CA LYS A 440 5.09 -20.07 18.25
C LYS A 440 3.75 -19.62 17.65
N TYR A 441 3.43 -18.34 17.76
CA TYR A 441 2.28 -17.70 17.13
C TYR A 441 2.66 -17.15 15.76
N ARG A 442 1.72 -17.22 14.81
CA ARG A 442 1.84 -16.66 13.47
C ARG A 442 0.47 -16.33 12.89
N LEU A 443 0.43 -15.66 11.75
CA LEU A 443 -0.78 -15.60 10.93
C LEU A 443 -1.13 -16.99 10.39
N PRO A 444 -2.39 -17.29 10.11
CA PRO A 444 -2.79 -18.53 9.42
C PRO A 444 -2.21 -18.54 7.99
N SER A 445 -1.91 -19.73 7.47
CA SER A 445 -1.84 -19.88 6.02
C SER A 445 -3.22 -19.66 5.40
N GLU A 446 -3.27 -19.35 4.11
CA GLU A 446 -4.53 -19.20 3.40
C GLU A 446 -5.36 -20.50 3.45
N ALA A 447 -4.68 -21.64 3.34
CA ALA A 447 -5.30 -22.97 3.42
C ALA A 447 -5.84 -23.28 4.83
N GLU A 448 -5.11 -22.98 5.88
CA GLU A 448 -5.57 -23.10 7.27
C GLU A 448 -6.80 -22.21 7.52
N TRP A 449 -6.78 -20.98 6.99
CA TRP A 449 -7.90 -20.06 7.13
C TRP A 449 -9.17 -20.58 6.46
N GLU A 450 -9.08 -21.06 5.19
CA GLU A 450 -10.25 -21.56 4.46
C GLU A 450 -10.78 -22.85 5.07
N TYR A 451 -9.91 -23.79 5.48
CA TYR A 451 -10.26 -24.99 6.18
C TYR A 451 -11.06 -24.70 7.47
N ALA A 452 -10.52 -23.79 8.27
CA ALA A 452 -11.14 -23.36 9.53
C ALA A 452 -12.46 -22.61 9.30
N CYS A 453 -12.55 -21.78 8.26
CA CYS A 453 -13.76 -21.07 7.86
C CYS A 453 -14.87 -22.05 7.45
N ARG A 454 -14.57 -23.03 6.59
CA ARG A 454 -15.50 -24.03 6.13
C ARG A 454 -15.98 -24.96 7.24
N ALA A 455 -15.13 -25.32 8.16
CA ALA A 455 -15.43 -26.21 9.29
C ALA A 455 -16.24 -27.46 8.84
N GLY A 456 -15.78 -28.11 7.75
CA GLY A 456 -16.37 -29.30 7.17
C GLY A 456 -17.51 -29.05 6.17
N THR A 457 -17.86 -27.81 5.84
CA THR A 457 -18.88 -27.51 4.81
C THR A 457 -18.21 -27.30 3.42
N THR A 458 -18.99 -27.52 2.36
CA THR A 458 -18.62 -27.25 0.97
C THR A 458 -19.38 -26.07 0.37
N THR A 459 -20.33 -25.51 1.10
CA THR A 459 -21.19 -24.39 0.71
C THR A 459 -20.40 -23.06 0.68
N PRO A 460 -20.89 -22.01 0.01
CA PRO A 460 -20.25 -20.69 -0.03
C PRO A 460 -19.97 -20.10 1.35
N PHE A 461 -20.84 -20.35 2.33
CA PHE A 461 -20.66 -19.95 3.73
C PHE A 461 -20.78 -21.18 4.63
N HIS A 462 -20.12 -21.15 5.80
CA HIS A 462 -20.32 -22.27 6.76
C HIS A 462 -21.78 -22.36 7.26
N PHE A 463 -22.55 -21.30 7.12
CA PHE A 463 -23.97 -21.27 7.41
C PHE A 463 -24.80 -22.07 6.40
N GLY A 464 -24.37 -22.15 5.11
CA GLY A 464 -25.08 -22.75 3.98
C GLY A 464 -24.89 -21.98 2.68
N GLU A 465 -25.93 -22.01 1.80
CA GLU A 465 -25.87 -21.43 0.45
C GLU A 465 -25.98 -19.89 0.43
N THR A 466 -26.38 -19.28 1.54
CA THR A 466 -26.61 -17.84 1.62
C THR A 466 -26.17 -17.27 2.97
N ILE A 467 -26.19 -15.95 3.10
CA ILE A 467 -25.83 -15.22 4.31
C ILE A 467 -26.79 -14.03 4.51
N THR A 468 -27.14 -13.76 5.76
CA THR A 468 -27.96 -12.60 6.14
C THR A 468 -27.24 -11.71 7.14
N ILE A 469 -27.74 -10.50 7.34
CA ILE A 469 -27.20 -9.55 8.33
C ILE A 469 -27.31 -10.03 9.77
N ASP A 470 -28.13 -11.05 10.05
CA ASP A 470 -28.27 -11.67 11.37
C ASP A 470 -27.17 -12.72 11.63
N LEU A 471 -26.43 -13.11 10.59
CA LEU A 471 -25.37 -14.11 10.64
C LEU A 471 -23.97 -13.50 10.56
N ALA A 472 -23.85 -12.26 10.03
CA ALA A 472 -22.54 -11.61 9.85
C ALA A 472 -22.64 -10.08 9.69
N ASN A 473 -21.51 -9.40 9.83
CA ASN A 473 -21.38 -7.95 9.60
C ASN A 473 -20.73 -7.67 8.24
N TYR A 474 -21.54 -7.29 7.25
CA TYR A 474 -21.13 -6.92 5.90
C TYR A 474 -22.03 -5.79 5.37
N ASP A 475 -21.84 -5.31 4.13
CA ASP A 475 -22.74 -4.33 3.51
C ASP A 475 -24.08 -4.98 3.14
N GLY A 476 -25.02 -4.92 4.07
CA GLY A 476 -26.35 -5.52 3.93
C GLY A 476 -27.24 -4.86 2.87
N TYR A 477 -26.85 -3.76 2.23
CA TYR A 477 -27.58 -3.23 1.07
C TYR A 477 -27.51 -4.16 -0.14
N TYR A 478 -26.56 -5.11 -0.14
CA TYR A 478 -26.40 -6.13 -1.16
C TYR A 478 -26.78 -7.51 -0.64
N ARG A 479 -27.24 -8.38 -1.52
CA ARG A 479 -27.65 -9.75 -1.19
C ARG A 479 -26.79 -10.78 -1.92
N TYR A 480 -26.75 -11.98 -1.38
CA TYR A 480 -26.21 -13.17 -2.02
C TYR A 480 -27.30 -14.25 -2.07
N GLY A 481 -27.51 -14.85 -3.26
CA GLY A 481 -28.57 -15.86 -3.46
C GLY A 481 -29.96 -15.33 -3.09
N ALA A 482 -30.68 -16.12 -2.32
CA ALA A 482 -32.07 -15.85 -1.89
C ALA A 482 -32.16 -14.86 -0.69
N ALA A 483 -31.06 -14.45 -0.08
CA ALA A 483 -31.10 -13.58 1.10
C ALA A 483 -31.80 -12.25 0.82
N PRO A 484 -32.56 -11.68 1.76
CA PRO A 484 -33.09 -10.33 1.65
C PRO A 484 -31.99 -9.29 1.78
N LYS A 485 -32.24 -8.07 1.29
CA LYS A 485 -31.44 -6.91 1.64
C LYS A 485 -31.67 -6.54 3.11
N GLY A 486 -30.63 -6.05 3.76
CA GLY A 486 -30.68 -5.58 5.14
C GLY A 486 -30.02 -4.22 5.31
N VAL A 487 -29.46 -3.96 6.49
CA VAL A 487 -28.81 -2.70 6.84
C VAL A 487 -27.29 -2.80 6.66
N ASN A 488 -26.66 -1.69 6.28
CA ASN A 488 -25.22 -1.52 6.40
C ASN A 488 -24.93 -0.83 7.74
N ARG A 489 -24.18 -1.49 8.63
CA ARG A 489 -23.85 -0.97 9.96
C ARG A 489 -22.79 0.13 9.94
N LYS A 490 -22.09 0.30 8.81
CA LYS A 490 -21.05 1.33 8.55
C LYS A 490 -19.88 1.34 9.55
N GLN A 491 -19.68 0.25 10.27
CA GLN A 491 -18.62 0.08 11.26
C GLN A 491 -18.45 -1.39 11.64
N THR A 492 -17.32 -1.73 12.28
CA THR A 492 -17.13 -3.04 12.91
C THR A 492 -18.10 -3.26 14.06
N THR A 493 -18.36 -4.52 14.41
CA THR A 493 -19.08 -4.94 15.63
C THR A 493 -18.11 -5.53 16.64
N ASP A 494 -18.53 -5.70 17.89
CA ASP A 494 -17.78 -6.50 18.85
C ASP A 494 -17.65 -7.93 18.31
N VAL A 495 -16.49 -8.56 18.50
CA VAL A 495 -16.29 -9.95 18.07
C VAL A 495 -17.25 -10.89 18.79
N GLY A 496 -17.69 -11.96 18.12
CA GLY A 496 -18.63 -12.90 18.70
C GLY A 496 -20.08 -12.40 18.78
N THR A 497 -20.41 -11.29 18.11
CA THR A 497 -21.80 -10.79 18.01
C THR A 497 -22.68 -11.74 17.23
N PHE A 498 -22.12 -12.47 16.28
CA PHE A 498 -22.83 -13.42 15.39
C PHE A 498 -22.53 -14.87 15.76
N PRO A 499 -23.32 -15.84 15.26
CA PRO A 499 -23.08 -17.24 15.59
C PRO A 499 -21.73 -17.76 15.14
N ALA A 500 -21.16 -18.70 15.89
CA ALA A 500 -19.95 -19.41 15.53
C ALA A 500 -20.16 -20.36 14.32
N ASN A 501 -19.04 -20.82 13.75
CA ASN A 501 -19.02 -21.97 12.85
C ASN A 501 -18.90 -23.31 13.65
N PRO A 502 -18.97 -24.49 13.00
CA PRO A 502 -18.85 -25.79 13.67
C PRO A 502 -17.52 -26.03 14.42
N PHE A 503 -16.49 -25.20 14.25
CA PHE A 503 -15.24 -25.23 15.00
C PHE A 503 -15.17 -24.19 16.12
N ASP A 504 -16.29 -23.55 16.51
CA ASP A 504 -16.35 -22.46 17.51
C ASP A 504 -15.56 -21.20 17.12
N LEU A 505 -15.42 -20.95 15.82
CA LEU A 505 -14.80 -19.73 15.31
C LEU A 505 -15.87 -18.71 14.93
N TYR A 506 -15.69 -17.47 15.36
CA TYR A 506 -16.61 -16.37 15.12
C TYR A 506 -16.09 -15.43 14.03
N ASP A 507 -16.99 -14.70 13.39
CA ASP A 507 -16.70 -13.64 12.44
C ASP A 507 -15.84 -14.07 11.23
N MET A 508 -15.96 -15.37 10.81
CA MET A 508 -15.25 -15.88 9.63
C MET A 508 -15.80 -15.30 8.31
N HIS A 509 -16.97 -14.66 8.34
CA HIS A 509 -17.65 -14.05 7.20
C HIS A 509 -17.99 -12.59 7.51
N GLY A 510 -17.06 -11.65 7.28
CA GLY A 510 -17.26 -10.21 7.48
C GLY A 510 -16.56 -9.64 8.72
N ASN A 511 -17.04 -8.54 9.20
CA ASN A 511 -16.49 -7.68 10.25
C ASN A 511 -15.17 -7.01 9.84
N VAL A 512 -14.05 -7.74 9.77
CA VAL A 512 -12.81 -7.27 9.13
C VAL A 512 -12.21 -8.36 8.25
N TYR A 513 -11.61 -8.00 7.12
CA TYR A 513 -10.71 -8.88 6.38
C TYR A 513 -9.57 -9.33 7.27
N GLU A 514 -9.12 -10.55 7.09
CA GLU A 514 -8.04 -11.12 7.87
C GLU A 514 -6.80 -11.40 7.03
N TRP A 515 -5.65 -10.89 7.50
CA TRP A 515 -4.36 -11.18 6.90
C TRP A 515 -4.01 -12.66 7.03
N CYS A 516 -3.64 -13.27 5.88
CA CYS A 516 -2.98 -14.58 5.83
C CYS A 516 -1.47 -14.43 5.62
N LEU A 517 -0.74 -15.50 5.89
CA LEU A 517 0.72 -15.52 5.81
C LEU A 517 1.22 -15.54 4.36
N ASP A 518 0.42 -16.09 3.46
CA ASP A 518 0.73 -16.38 2.05
C ASP A 518 1.01 -15.14 1.22
N ASP A 519 1.86 -15.32 0.21
CA ASP A 519 1.94 -14.40 -0.92
C ASP A 519 0.72 -14.60 -1.82
N TYR A 520 0.21 -13.52 -2.41
CA TYR A 520 -0.89 -13.65 -3.36
C TYR A 520 -0.41 -14.22 -4.70
N HIS A 521 -1.19 -15.15 -5.24
CA HIS A 521 -1.03 -15.76 -6.56
C HIS A 521 -2.35 -15.63 -7.34
N ASP A 522 -2.25 -15.45 -8.65
CA ASP A 522 -3.42 -15.18 -9.51
C ASP A 522 -4.40 -16.37 -9.64
N ASN A 523 -4.01 -17.56 -9.20
CA ASN A 523 -4.82 -18.77 -9.15
C ASN A 523 -4.15 -19.81 -8.23
N TYR A 524 -4.73 -20.99 -8.09
CA TYR A 524 -4.19 -22.08 -7.26
C TYR A 524 -3.32 -23.10 -8.02
N GLN A 525 -2.91 -22.81 -9.26
CA GLN A 525 -2.02 -23.71 -9.98
C GLN A 525 -0.63 -23.72 -9.33
N GLY A 526 -0.20 -24.90 -8.86
CA GLY A 526 1.05 -25.06 -8.12
C GLY A 526 0.98 -24.67 -6.63
N ALA A 527 -0.22 -24.48 -6.08
CA ALA A 527 -0.41 -24.20 -4.65
C ALA A 527 0.06 -25.38 -3.79
N THR A 528 0.44 -25.10 -2.54
CA THR A 528 0.83 -26.12 -1.55
C THR A 528 -0.37 -26.99 -1.18
N THR A 529 -0.14 -28.28 -0.97
CA THR A 529 -1.19 -29.26 -0.63
C THR A 529 -1.08 -29.79 0.79
N ASP A 530 -0.10 -29.30 1.56
CA ASP A 530 0.21 -29.72 2.93
C ASP A 530 -0.26 -28.70 3.99
N GLY A 531 -1.01 -27.68 3.58
CA GLY A 531 -1.50 -26.61 4.45
C GLY A 531 -0.44 -25.56 4.82
N SER A 532 0.79 -25.69 4.34
CA SER A 532 1.82 -24.67 4.55
C SER A 532 1.51 -23.40 3.75
N ALA A 533 1.98 -22.25 4.25
CA ALA A 533 1.82 -20.99 3.51
C ALA A 533 2.57 -21.02 2.18
N TRP A 534 1.88 -20.58 1.14
CA TRP A 534 2.41 -20.53 -0.22
C TRP A 534 3.19 -19.25 -0.46
N PHE A 535 4.51 -19.39 -0.45
CA PHE A 535 5.43 -18.29 -0.67
C PHE A 535 6.01 -18.32 -2.08
N ASN A 536 6.24 -17.14 -2.67
CA ASN A 536 7.24 -16.95 -3.70
C ASN A 536 8.63 -17.30 -3.13
N ASP A 537 9.70 -17.16 -3.90
CA ASP A 537 11.05 -17.63 -3.58
C ASP A 537 11.63 -17.20 -2.21
N ASN A 538 11.15 -16.10 -1.61
CA ASN A 538 11.67 -15.60 -0.33
C ASN A 538 10.76 -16.00 0.84
N LYS A 539 11.25 -16.86 1.74
CA LYS A 539 10.57 -17.27 3.00
C LYS A 539 10.84 -16.33 4.19
N ASN A 540 11.71 -15.34 4.04
CA ASN A 540 12.01 -14.40 5.12
C ASN A 540 10.85 -13.40 5.29
N LEU A 541 10.12 -13.50 6.39
CA LEU A 541 8.92 -12.68 6.65
C LEU A 541 9.26 -11.19 6.77
N SER A 542 10.43 -10.83 7.26
CA SER A 542 10.85 -9.42 7.38
C SER A 542 11.21 -8.77 6.05
N GLN A 543 11.42 -9.58 5.00
CA GLN A 543 11.81 -9.14 3.66
C GLN A 543 10.75 -9.48 2.60
N LYS A 544 9.52 -9.77 3.02
CA LYS A 544 8.42 -10.07 2.11
C LYS A 544 8.04 -8.83 1.30
N ASN A 545 8.21 -8.93 0.01
CA ASN A 545 7.74 -7.93 -0.94
C ASN A 545 6.46 -8.46 -1.59
N GLY A 546 5.42 -7.65 -1.63
CA GLY A 546 4.23 -8.00 -2.35
C GLY A 546 2.94 -8.13 -1.61
N GLY A 547 1.87 -8.40 -2.39
CA GLY A 547 0.54 -8.61 -1.89
C GLY A 547 0.48 -9.79 -0.92
N ALA A 548 -0.22 -9.63 0.17
CA ALA A 548 -0.63 -10.73 1.03
C ALA A 548 -2.10 -11.04 0.80
N VAL A 549 -2.45 -12.28 1.02
CA VAL A 549 -3.82 -12.75 0.90
C VAL A 549 -4.66 -12.16 2.04
N LEU A 550 -5.87 -11.74 1.70
CA LEU A 550 -6.93 -11.32 2.60
C LEU A 550 -8.14 -12.24 2.44
N ARG A 551 -8.72 -12.64 3.55
CA ARG A 551 -9.85 -13.55 3.59
C ARG A 551 -11.00 -12.99 4.44
N GLY A 552 -12.22 -13.50 4.25
CA GLY A 552 -13.37 -13.28 5.12
C GLY A 552 -14.31 -12.13 4.77
N GLY A 553 -13.84 -11.11 4.07
CA GLY A 553 -14.62 -9.88 3.87
C GLY A 553 -14.62 -8.97 5.10
N SER A 554 -15.29 -7.81 5.03
CA SER A 554 -15.34 -6.79 6.08
C SER A 554 -16.75 -6.19 6.22
N TRP A 555 -16.94 -5.33 7.20
CA TRP A 555 -18.18 -4.60 7.47
C TRP A 555 -18.74 -3.80 6.28
N ASP A 556 -17.88 -3.41 5.33
CA ASP A 556 -18.22 -2.65 4.10
C ASP A 556 -18.11 -3.50 2.82
N SER A 557 -17.84 -4.79 2.95
CA SER A 557 -17.73 -5.70 1.80
C SER A 557 -19.09 -6.19 1.31
N TYR A 558 -19.20 -6.43 0.02
CA TYR A 558 -20.34 -7.17 -0.54
C TYR A 558 -20.33 -8.62 -0.02
N PRO A 559 -21.51 -9.24 0.17
CA PRO A 559 -21.58 -10.60 0.71
C PRO A 559 -20.83 -11.63 -0.16
N VAL A 560 -20.69 -11.40 -1.47
CA VAL A 560 -19.87 -12.24 -2.35
C VAL A 560 -18.40 -12.32 -1.91
N SER A 561 -17.87 -11.26 -1.32
CA SER A 561 -16.50 -11.21 -0.80
C SER A 561 -16.35 -11.90 0.56
N CYS A 562 -17.46 -12.22 1.21
CA CYS A 562 -17.46 -12.92 2.49
C CYS A 562 -17.55 -14.46 2.35
N ARG A 563 -17.59 -15.04 1.14
CA ARG A 563 -17.62 -16.49 0.90
C ARG A 563 -16.34 -17.17 1.43
N SER A 564 -16.47 -18.43 1.82
CA SER A 564 -15.34 -19.23 2.31
C SER A 564 -14.18 -19.29 1.30
N ALA A 565 -14.48 -19.48 0.01
CA ALA A 565 -13.48 -19.52 -1.06
C ALA A 565 -13.04 -18.15 -1.55
N SER A 566 -13.74 -17.07 -1.17
CA SER A 566 -13.42 -15.74 -1.68
C SER A 566 -12.05 -15.30 -1.20
N ARG A 567 -11.21 -14.94 -2.17
CA ARG A 567 -9.87 -14.39 -1.96
C ARG A 567 -9.88 -12.92 -2.32
N ASN A 568 -9.25 -12.16 -1.50
CA ASN A 568 -8.85 -10.80 -1.85
C ASN A 568 -7.37 -10.64 -1.56
N TYR A 569 -6.79 -9.60 -2.05
CA TYR A 569 -5.41 -9.30 -1.75
C TYR A 569 -5.27 -7.79 -1.58
N TYR A 570 -4.36 -7.45 -0.73
CA TYR A 570 -3.89 -6.09 -0.68
C TYR A 570 -2.51 -6.07 -1.30
N TYR A 571 -2.32 -5.22 -2.30
CA TYR A 571 -1.05 -5.09 -3.04
C TYR A 571 0.13 -4.78 -2.12
N SER A 572 -0.16 -4.44 -0.87
CA SER A 572 0.79 -3.90 0.08
C SER A 572 0.62 -4.52 1.46
N ARG A 573 1.67 -5.19 1.96
CA ARG A 573 1.73 -5.72 3.33
C ARG A 573 1.76 -4.64 4.42
N VAL A 574 1.91 -3.35 4.08
CA VAL A 574 1.89 -2.19 4.99
C VAL A 574 0.62 -1.35 4.88
N GLY A 575 -0.41 -1.82 4.14
CA GLY A 575 -1.68 -1.11 4.00
C GLY A 575 -2.48 -1.07 5.31
N PHE A 576 -3.10 0.07 5.57
CA PHE A 576 -3.96 0.30 6.73
C PHE A 576 -5.35 0.69 6.25
N LEU A 577 -6.32 -0.22 6.33
CA LEU A 577 -7.72 0.07 6.08
C LEU A 577 -8.55 -0.28 7.32
N ASN A 578 -9.58 0.50 7.57
CA ASN A 578 -10.51 0.30 8.70
C ASN A 578 -11.43 -0.91 8.54
N GLY A 579 -11.18 -1.73 7.54
CA GLY A 579 -11.82 -3.01 7.29
C GLY A 579 -10.83 -4.18 7.29
N ILE A 580 -9.56 -4.00 7.70
CA ILE A 580 -8.55 -5.06 7.71
C ILE A 580 -7.96 -5.23 9.10
N GLY A 581 -8.07 -6.45 9.63
CA GLY A 581 -7.49 -6.94 10.87
C GLY A 581 -6.81 -8.29 10.65
N PHE A 582 -6.80 -9.15 11.66
CA PHE A 582 -6.19 -10.48 11.57
C PHE A 582 -6.66 -11.37 12.73
N ARG A 583 -6.40 -12.67 12.60
CA ARG A 583 -6.40 -13.62 13.72
C ARG A 583 -5.09 -14.39 13.75
N VAL A 584 -4.81 -15.08 14.84
CA VAL A 584 -3.55 -15.78 15.06
C VAL A 584 -3.76 -17.29 15.11
N VAL A 585 -2.71 -18.03 14.75
CA VAL A 585 -2.64 -19.49 14.91
C VAL A 585 -1.39 -19.89 15.69
N CYS A 586 -1.48 -21.06 16.34
CA CYS A 586 -0.36 -21.66 17.05
C CYS A 586 -0.34 -23.17 16.74
N ALA A 587 0.84 -23.74 16.49
CA ALA A 587 0.97 -25.18 16.27
C ALA A 587 0.64 -25.95 17.55
N VAL A 588 -0.04 -27.10 17.46
CA VAL A 588 -0.15 -28.08 18.55
C VAL A 588 1.24 -28.62 18.78
N GLY A 589 1.88 -28.25 19.90
CA GLY A 589 3.32 -28.43 20.16
C GLY A 589 3.85 -29.82 19.76
N ARG A 590 4.75 -29.80 18.78
CA ARG A 590 5.98 -30.57 18.79
C ARG A 590 7.10 -29.55 18.83
N THR A 591 7.68 -29.39 20.01
CA THR A 591 8.94 -28.68 20.19
C THR A 591 10.04 -29.33 19.39
#